data_b502bf2dd2693ec97579f276541765c0
#
_entry.id   b502bf2dd2693ec97579f276541765c0
#
_cell.length_a   1.000
_cell.length_b   1.000
_cell.length_c   1.000
_cell.angle_alpha   90.00
_cell.angle_beta   90.00
_cell.angle_gamma   90.00
#
_symmetry.space_group_name_H-M   'P 1'
#
loop_
_entity.id
_entity.type
_entity.pdbx_description
1 polymer ?
#
loop_
_entity_poly.entity_id
_entity_poly.type
_entity_poly.pdbx_seq_one_letter_code
_entity_poly.pdbx_strand_id
1 'polypeptide(L)'
;MGSSIIYILLLIAILLTYYVVKRFRPQSGILTYLITFAIVSPITLAGTLLPITVVQYVKDLNQSETYNAKIVDFAYEKREKTDEYGYTKEVTVKVPVFQLVTSQGDTITKEAVHYNSSYSYKEETMYCKVNYNPSTGNIFITDRGFYKMLSVMIFFALFFDFLLVGIVLYALGKDMTRYKQMLGIVVFRITIPMAILGFAAVLLFAAYDESDMSLLVKIVCI
;
A
#
# COMPACT_ATOMS: atom_id res chain seq x y z
N MET A 1 0.78 -5.27 14.79
CA MET A 1 1.84 -6.26 14.44
C MET A 1 3.03 -5.99 15.35
N GLY A 2 3.48 -6.97 16.15
CA GLY A 2 4.48 -6.72 17.20
C GLY A 2 5.87 -6.41 16.63
N SER A 3 6.62 -5.56 17.34
CA SER A 3 8.02 -5.20 17.04
C SER A 3 8.92 -6.42 16.75
N SER A 4 8.62 -7.56 17.38
CA SER A 4 9.35 -8.83 17.20
C SER A 4 9.38 -9.34 15.75
N ILE A 5 8.32 -9.15 14.98
CA ILE A 5 8.27 -9.58 13.56
C ILE A 5 9.25 -8.78 12.71
N ILE A 6 9.34 -7.48 12.94
CA ILE A 6 10.26 -6.60 12.22
C ILE A 6 11.72 -7.01 12.45
N TYR A 7 12.08 -7.34 13.70
CA TYR A 7 13.45 -7.81 14.01
C TYR A 7 13.77 -9.14 13.33
N ILE A 8 12.82 -10.07 13.28
CA ILE A 8 12.99 -11.35 12.57
C ILE A 8 13.21 -11.10 11.07
N LEU A 9 12.41 -10.23 10.45
CA LEU A 9 12.54 -9.90 9.03
C LEU A 9 13.85 -9.19 8.72
N LEU A 10 14.33 -8.32 9.60
CA LEU A 10 15.65 -7.70 9.45
C LEU A 10 16.78 -8.73 9.56
N LEU A 11 16.67 -9.70 10.47
CA LEU A 11 17.64 -10.80 10.55
C LEU A 11 17.65 -11.62 9.25
N ILE A 12 16.49 -11.95 8.70
CA ILE A 12 16.35 -12.64 7.42
C ILE A 12 16.99 -11.80 6.29
N ALA A 13 16.77 -10.49 6.26
CA ALA A 13 17.37 -9.59 5.28
C ALA A 13 18.91 -9.58 5.38
N ILE A 14 19.48 -9.60 6.58
CA ILE A 14 20.93 -9.71 6.80
C ILE A 14 21.45 -11.03 6.23
N LEU A 15 20.80 -12.16 6.54
CA LEU A 15 21.19 -13.47 6.03
C LEU A 15 21.11 -13.53 4.49
N LEU A 16 20.02 -13.05 3.90
CA LEU A 16 19.86 -12.97 2.44
C LEU A 16 20.97 -12.11 1.82
N THR A 17 21.25 -10.95 2.40
CA THR A 17 22.33 -10.07 1.94
C THR A 17 23.66 -10.79 1.95
N TYR A 18 23.99 -11.50 3.04
CA TYR A 18 25.22 -12.27 3.15
C TYR A 18 25.34 -13.29 2.02
N TYR A 19 24.30 -14.10 1.79
CA TYR A 19 24.33 -15.13 0.74
C TYR A 19 24.39 -14.53 -0.67
N VAL A 20 23.66 -13.45 -0.93
CA VAL A 20 23.69 -12.74 -2.23
C VAL A 20 25.07 -12.19 -2.52
N VAL A 21 25.70 -11.48 -1.56
CA VAL A 21 27.01 -10.87 -1.76
C VAL A 21 28.10 -11.94 -1.91
N LYS A 22 28.09 -12.97 -1.03
CA LYS A 22 29.05 -14.08 -1.11
C LYS A 22 29.01 -14.80 -2.46
N ARG A 23 27.83 -14.87 -3.09
CA ARG A 23 27.66 -15.49 -4.39
C ARG A 23 28.05 -14.58 -5.55
N PHE A 24 27.77 -13.27 -5.45
CA PHE A 24 28.03 -12.29 -6.51
C PHE A 24 29.49 -11.85 -6.54
N ARG A 25 30.07 -11.54 -5.37
CA ARG A 25 31.48 -11.09 -5.19
C ARG A 25 32.04 -11.64 -3.87
N PRO A 26 32.66 -12.83 -3.88
CA PRO A 26 33.14 -13.46 -2.66
C PRO A 26 34.24 -12.67 -1.92
N GLN A 27 34.97 -11.78 -2.61
CA GLN A 27 36.02 -10.93 -2.05
C GLN A 27 35.61 -9.46 -1.89
N SER A 28 34.30 -9.19 -1.72
CA SER A 28 33.80 -7.81 -1.61
C SER A 28 34.05 -7.22 -0.23
N GLY A 29 34.33 -5.90 -0.20
CA GLY A 29 34.45 -5.13 1.04
C GLY A 29 33.10 -4.84 1.69
N ILE A 30 33.14 -4.34 2.92
CA ILE A 30 31.97 -4.02 3.75
C ILE A 30 30.94 -3.09 3.05
N LEU A 31 31.40 -2.19 2.20
CA LEU A 31 30.56 -1.26 1.45
C LEU A 31 29.56 -2.00 0.54
N THR A 32 29.99 -3.10 -0.10
CA THR A 32 29.12 -3.92 -0.95
C THR A 32 28.00 -4.56 -0.12
N TYR A 33 28.31 -5.02 1.10
CA TYR A 33 27.29 -5.55 2.02
C TYR A 33 26.30 -4.48 2.43
N LEU A 34 26.73 -3.27 2.75
CA LEU A 34 25.87 -2.16 3.15
C LEU A 34 24.93 -1.75 2.01
N ILE A 35 25.44 -1.58 0.79
CA ILE A 35 24.62 -1.23 -0.38
C ILE A 35 23.61 -2.33 -0.68
N THR A 36 24.06 -3.60 -0.67
CA THR A 36 23.17 -4.74 -0.93
C THR A 36 22.10 -4.85 0.16
N PHE A 37 22.45 -4.64 1.43
CA PHE A 37 21.49 -4.64 2.53
C PHE A 37 20.47 -3.51 2.40
N ALA A 38 20.90 -2.31 1.99
CA ALA A 38 20.00 -1.18 1.75
C ALA A 38 18.94 -1.46 0.66
N ILE A 39 19.24 -2.38 -0.27
CA ILE A 39 18.31 -2.82 -1.32
C ILE A 39 17.47 -4.03 -0.85
N VAL A 40 18.10 -5.03 -0.26
CA VAL A 40 17.45 -6.30 0.13
C VAL A 40 16.49 -6.11 1.29
N SER A 41 16.83 -5.24 2.27
CA SER A 41 15.99 -5.07 3.47
C SER A 41 14.58 -4.50 3.16
N PRO A 42 14.41 -3.41 2.39
CA PRO A 42 13.07 -2.92 2.08
C PRO A 42 12.28 -3.91 1.21
N ILE A 43 12.94 -4.64 0.30
CA ILE A 43 12.27 -5.68 -0.51
C ILE A 43 11.79 -6.82 0.40
N THR A 44 12.61 -7.26 1.35
CA THR A 44 12.23 -8.32 2.30
C THR A 44 11.08 -7.89 3.19
N LEU A 45 11.12 -6.67 3.72
CA LEU A 45 10.06 -6.12 4.55
C LEU A 45 8.75 -5.96 3.75
N ALA A 46 8.82 -5.30 2.60
CA ALA A 46 7.64 -5.04 1.78
C ALA A 46 7.05 -6.35 1.20
N GLY A 47 7.89 -7.24 0.67
CA GLY A 47 7.47 -8.54 0.11
C GLY A 47 6.89 -9.50 1.16
N THR A 48 7.10 -9.26 2.45
CA THR A 48 6.47 -10.08 3.50
C THR A 48 5.28 -9.37 4.14
N LEU A 49 5.41 -8.10 4.50
CA LEU A 49 4.38 -7.39 5.27
C LEU A 49 3.17 -7.01 4.40
N LEU A 50 3.39 -6.59 3.14
CA LEU A 50 2.29 -6.20 2.27
C LEU A 50 1.33 -7.36 1.95
N PRO A 51 1.80 -8.56 1.55
CA PRO A 51 0.90 -9.71 1.36
C PRO A 51 0.10 -10.07 2.62
N ILE A 52 0.75 -10.06 3.79
CA ILE A 52 0.07 -10.34 5.06
C ILE A 52 -1.03 -9.31 5.32
N THR A 53 -0.73 -8.03 5.11
CA THR A 53 -1.70 -6.94 5.31
C THR A 53 -2.87 -7.07 4.33
N VAL A 54 -2.60 -7.34 3.05
CA VAL A 54 -3.66 -7.56 2.03
C VAL A 54 -4.56 -8.74 2.42
N VAL A 55 -3.98 -9.87 2.83
CA VAL A 55 -4.75 -11.04 3.26
C VAL A 55 -5.62 -10.71 4.48
N GLN A 56 -5.11 -9.94 5.44
CA GLN A 56 -5.89 -9.49 6.59
C GLN A 56 -7.08 -8.62 6.16
N TYR A 57 -6.86 -7.64 5.26
CA TYR A 57 -7.95 -6.81 4.74
C TYR A 57 -9.01 -7.62 4.01
N VAL A 58 -8.60 -8.52 3.12
CA VAL A 58 -9.54 -9.38 2.38
C VAL A 58 -10.31 -10.29 3.34
N LYS A 59 -9.64 -10.85 4.34
CA LYS A 59 -10.29 -11.69 5.36
C LYS A 59 -11.29 -10.88 6.17
N ASP A 60 -10.91 -9.70 6.65
CA ASP A 60 -11.79 -8.83 7.42
C ASP A 60 -13.02 -8.43 6.59
N LEU A 61 -12.82 -8.11 5.30
CA LEU A 61 -13.91 -7.77 4.39
C LEU A 61 -14.88 -8.95 4.17
N ASN A 62 -14.33 -10.15 3.94
CA ASN A 62 -15.14 -11.36 3.74
C ASN A 62 -15.92 -11.80 4.98
N GLN A 63 -15.45 -11.43 6.17
CA GLN A 63 -16.10 -11.72 7.45
C GLN A 63 -16.97 -10.58 7.94
N SER A 64 -17.06 -9.48 7.19
CA SER A 64 -17.85 -8.32 7.54
C SER A 64 -19.27 -8.39 6.97
N GLU A 65 -20.22 -7.84 7.72
CA GLU A 65 -21.60 -7.63 7.31
C GLU A 65 -21.83 -6.15 7.00
N THR A 66 -22.72 -5.87 6.04
CA THR A 66 -23.03 -4.49 5.63
C THR A 66 -24.18 -3.95 6.47
N TYR A 67 -23.93 -2.80 7.10
CA TYR A 67 -24.92 -2.09 7.92
C TYR A 67 -25.13 -0.66 7.42
N ASN A 68 -26.32 -0.11 7.71
CA ASN A 68 -26.56 1.32 7.61
C ASN A 68 -26.13 1.97 8.94
N ALA A 69 -25.05 2.73 8.91
CA ALA A 69 -24.54 3.41 10.08
C ALA A 69 -24.80 4.91 10.01
N LYS A 70 -25.01 5.52 11.17
CA LYS A 70 -25.15 6.97 11.34
C LYS A 70 -23.82 7.53 11.85
N ILE A 71 -23.34 8.63 11.28
CA ILE A 71 -22.22 9.38 11.85
C ILE A 71 -22.76 10.16 13.06
N VAL A 72 -22.23 9.90 14.24
CA VAL A 72 -22.65 10.52 15.50
C VAL A 72 -21.64 11.51 16.04
N ASP A 73 -20.37 11.38 15.66
CA ASP A 73 -19.28 12.23 16.13
C ASP A 73 -18.08 12.16 15.17
N PHE A 74 -17.06 13.00 15.42
CA PHE A 74 -15.78 12.99 14.73
C PHE A 74 -14.65 12.96 15.76
N ALA A 75 -13.83 11.90 15.71
CA ALA A 75 -12.54 11.88 16.41
C ALA A 75 -11.52 12.71 15.63
N TYR A 76 -10.59 13.31 16.33
CA TYR A 76 -9.52 14.14 15.74
C TYR A 76 -8.18 13.44 15.91
N GLU A 77 -7.62 12.97 14.81
CA GLU A 77 -6.27 12.39 14.78
C GLU A 77 -5.27 13.39 14.23
N LYS A 78 -4.13 13.52 14.89
CA LYS A 78 -2.99 14.22 14.33
C LYS A 78 -2.22 13.30 13.40
N ARG A 79 -2.06 13.69 12.14
CA ARG A 79 -1.27 12.98 11.13
C ARG A 79 -0.21 13.92 10.56
N GLU A 80 0.95 13.38 10.30
CA GLU A 80 1.98 14.09 9.54
C GLU A 80 1.65 14.01 8.05
N LYS A 81 1.58 15.15 7.39
CA LYS A 81 1.43 15.26 5.94
C LYS A 81 2.63 15.99 5.38
N THR A 82 3.35 15.35 4.48
CA THR A 82 4.46 15.96 3.75
C THR A 82 3.89 16.67 2.52
N ASP A 83 4.22 17.94 2.34
CA ASP A 83 3.84 18.74 1.19
C ASP A 83 4.74 18.43 -0.04
N GLU A 84 4.42 19.05 -1.19
CA GLU A 84 5.15 18.86 -2.45
C GLU A 84 6.62 19.30 -2.38
N TYR A 85 6.98 20.11 -1.38
CA TYR A 85 8.34 20.61 -1.14
C TYR A 85 9.11 19.79 -0.10
N GLY A 86 8.51 18.70 0.42
CA GLY A 86 9.14 17.82 1.41
C GLY A 86 9.01 18.31 2.86
N TYR A 87 8.27 19.39 3.12
CA TYR A 87 8.02 19.86 4.49
C TYR A 87 6.90 19.04 5.14
N THR A 88 7.20 18.45 6.29
CA THR A 88 6.22 17.70 7.07
C THR A 88 5.46 18.66 8.00
N LYS A 89 4.14 18.67 7.89
CA LYS A 89 3.23 19.45 8.77
C LYS A 89 2.28 18.51 9.48
N GLU A 90 2.05 18.76 10.77
CA GLU A 90 0.96 18.11 11.47
C GLU A 90 -0.38 18.63 10.93
N VAL A 91 -1.22 17.71 10.44
CA VAL A 91 -2.60 18.00 10.04
C VAL A 91 -3.54 17.25 10.96
N THR A 92 -4.54 17.93 11.45
CA THR A 92 -5.62 17.28 12.20
C THR A 92 -6.62 16.71 11.19
N VAL A 93 -6.79 15.40 11.21
CA VAL A 93 -7.74 14.67 10.36
C VAL A 93 -8.97 14.33 11.18
N LYS A 94 -10.16 14.64 10.65
CA LYS A 94 -11.43 14.24 11.26
C LYS A 94 -11.73 12.80 10.87
N VAL A 95 -11.85 11.89 11.83
CA VAL A 95 -12.22 10.49 11.66
C VAL A 95 -13.66 10.31 12.08
N PRO A 96 -14.57 9.84 11.21
CA PRO A 96 -15.97 9.68 11.57
C PRO A 96 -16.17 8.56 12.58
N VAL A 97 -16.99 8.83 13.58
CA VAL A 97 -17.48 7.86 14.56
C VAL A 97 -18.86 7.38 14.13
N PHE A 98 -18.95 6.09 13.85
CA PHE A 98 -20.16 5.46 13.38
C PHE A 98 -20.96 4.82 14.51
N GLN A 99 -22.25 5.02 14.50
CA GLN A 99 -23.21 4.26 15.29
C GLN A 99 -24.03 3.37 14.36
N LEU A 100 -24.03 2.08 14.64
CA LEU A 100 -24.80 1.07 13.91
C LEU A 100 -25.52 0.14 14.88
N VAL A 101 -26.64 -0.44 14.43
CA VAL A 101 -27.35 -1.49 15.15
C VAL A 101 -27.05 -2.81 14.46
N THR A 102 -26.50 -3.77 15.20
CA THR A 102 -26.19 -5.10 14.68
C THR A 102 -27.47 -5.93 14.44
N SER A 103 -27.32 -7.04 13.72
CA SER A 103 -28.42 -8.01 13.52
C SER A 103 -28.93 -8.61 14.84
N GLN A 104 -28.14 -8.55 15.91
CA GLN A 104 -28.51 -9.00 17.25
C GLN A 104 -29.23 -7.93 18.09
N GLY A 105 -29.36 -6.70 17.55
CA GLY A 105 -30.01 -5.58 18.24
C GLY A 105 -29.05 -4.72 19.06
N ASP A 106 -27.77 -5.07 19.13
CA ASP A 106 -26.78 -4.29 19.88
C ASP A 106 -26.40 -3.01 19.13
N THR A 107 -26.36 -1.89 19.86
CA THR A 107 -25.88 -0.62 19.33
C THR A 107 -24.36 -0.50 19.56
N ILE A 108 -23.63 -0.40 18.47
CA ILE A 108 -22.17 -0.26 18.48
C ILE A 108 -21.80 1.13 18.02
N THR A 109 -20.90 1.79 18.77
CA THR A 109 -20.32 3.09 18.41
C THR A 109 -18.82 2.95 18.32
N LYS A 110 -18.26 3.17 17.12
CA LYS A 110 -16.80 3.02 16.86
C LYS A 110 -16.31 3.95 15.75
N GLU A 111 -15.04 4.24 15.80
CA GLU A 111 -14.30 4.97 14.77
C GLU A 111 -14.02 4.08 13.55
N ALA A 112 -14.02 4.69 12.36
CA ALA A 112 -13.61 4.00 11.14
C ALA A 112 -12.10 3.69 11.18
N VAL A 113 -11.73 2.44 10.92
CA VAL A 113 -10.32 2.00 10.92
C VAL A 113 -9.57 2.55 9.70
N HIS A 114 -10.25 2.67 8.56
CA HIS A 114 -9.67 3.22 7.33
C HIS A 114 -10.62 4.24 6.74
N TYR A 115 -10.17 5.47 6.82
CA TYR A 115 -10.90 6.62 6.33
C TYR A 115 -10.05 7.42 5.34
N ASN A 116 -10.64 7.70 4.17
CA ASN A 116 -10.02 8.59 3.21
C ASN A 116 -10.42 10.04 3.53
N SER A 117 -9.46 10.87 3.95
CA SER A 117 -9.65 12.27 4.31
C SER A 117 -10.20 13.16 3.18
N SER A 118 -10.28 12.64 1.96
CA SER A 118 -10.84 13.36 0.79
C SER A 118 -12.36 13.48 0.81
N TYR A 119 -13.07 12.72 1.68
CA TYR A 119 -14.50 12.89 1.87
C TYR A 119 -14.75 14.00 2.88
N SER A 120 -15.12 15.19 2.38
CA SER A 120 -15.75 16.23 3.19
C SER A 120 -17.15 15.73 3.56
N TYR A 121 -17.28 15.03 4.69
CA TYR A 121 -18.60 14.75 5.25
C TYR A 121 -19.20 16.09 5.71
N LYS A 122 -20.28 16.49 5.05
CA LYS A 122 -21.11 17.59 5.55
C LYS A 122 -21.66 17.20 6.92
N GLU A 123 -21.62 18.10 7.86
CA GLU A 123 -21.90 17.91 9.29
C GLU A 123 -23.33 17.45 9.64
N GLU A 124 -24.20 17.20 8.66
CA GLU A 124 -25.59 16.83 8.88
C GLU A 124 -25.80 15.32 8.72
N THR A 125 -26.17 14.68 9.81
CA THR A 125 -26.82 13.34 9.95
C THR A 125 -26.76 12.44 8.72
N MET A 126 -25.57 12.06 8.31
CA MET A 126 -25.41 11.23 7.13
C MET A 126 -25.46 9.75 7.51
N TYR A 127 -26.44 9.03 6.98
CA TYR A 127 -26.42 7.58 6.97
C TYR A 127 -25.52 7.12 5.83
N CYS A 128 -24.59 6.20 6.12
CA CYS A 128 -23.76 5.58 5.10
C CYS A 128 -23.71 4.07 5.28
N LYS A 129 -23.44 3.36 4.18
CA LYS A 129 -23.20 1.92 4.22
C LYS A 129 -21.78 1.68 4.70
N VAL A 130 -21.65 0.89 5.77
CA VAL A 130 -20.37 0.47 6.33
C VAL A 130 -20.33 -1.04 6.43
N ASN A 131 -19.16 -1.62 6.35
CA ASN A 131 -18.92 -3.02 6.62
C ASN A 131 -18.34 -3.17 8.02
N TYR A 132 -19.00 -3.91 8.86
CA TYR A 132 -18.59 -4.21 10.22
C TYR A 132 -18.18 -5.68 10.35
N ASN A 133 -16.98 -5.94 10.83
CA ASN A 133 -16.51 -7.30 11.15
C ASN A 133 -16.71 -7.55 12.65
N PRO A 134 -17.65 -8.40 13.06
CA PRO A 134 -17.91 -8.66 14.48
C PRO A 134 -16.75 -9.35 15.19
N SER A 135 -15.91 -10.12 14.46
CA SER A 135 -14.76 -10.85 15.03
C SER A 135 -13.61 -9.93 15.41
N THR A 136 -13.33 -8.89 14.62
CA THR A 136 -12.26 -7.92 14.87
C THR A 136 -12.78 -6.61 15.46
N GLY A 137 -14.08 -6.38 15.32
CA GLY A 137 -14.72 -5.13 15.68
C GLY A 137 -14.37 -3.95 14.76
N ASN A 138 -13.79 -4.20 13.59
CA ASN A 138 -13.38 -3.17 12.64
C ASN A 138 -14.56 -2.69 11.80
N ILE A 139 -14.61 -1.38 11.55
CA ILE A 139 -15.56 -0.75 10.64
C ILE A 139 -14.82 -0.22 9.42
N PHE A 140 -15.28 -0.59 8.22
CA PHE A 140 -14.71 -0.18 6.94
C PHE A 140 -15.74 0.57 6.11
N ILE A 141 -15.31 1.65 5.49
CA ILE A 141 -16.08 2.32 4.44
C ILE A 141 -15.61 1.76 3.10
N THR A 142 -16.44 0.92 2.47
CA THR A 142 -16.11 0.32 1.16
C THR A 142 -16.56 1.23 0.03
N ASP A 143 -15.83 2.31 -0.16
CA ASP A 143 -16.03 3.24 -1.26
C ASP A 143 -15.05 2.98 -2.42
N ARG A 144 -15.13 3.81 -3.45
CA ARG A 144 -14.21 3.78 -4.58
C ARG A 144 -12.74 3.97 -4.15
N GLY A 145 -12.51 4.81 -3.13
CA GLY A 145 -11.18 5.08 -2.57
C GLY A 145 -10.57 3.86 -1.91
N PHE A 146 -11.39 3.13 -1.14
CA PHE A 146 -10.99 1.88 -0.50
C PHE A 146 -10.53 0.83 -1.52
N TYR A 147 -11.34 0.57 -2.57
CA TYR A 147 -10.98 -0.41 -3.60
C TYR A 147 -9.76 0.03 -4.40
N LYS A 148 -9.59 1.32 -4.68
CA LYS A 148 -8.40 1.86 -5.32
C LYS A 148 -7.15 1.62 -4.47
N MET A 149 -7.23 1.93 -3.18
CA MET A 149 -6.13 1.69 -2.23
C MET A 149 -5.78 0.19 -2.15
N LEU A 150 -6.80 -0.68 -2.01
CA LEU A 150 -6.60 -2.12 -1.95
C LEU A 150 -5.95 -2.66 -3.23
N SER A 151 -6.38 -2.19 -4.40
CA SER A 151 -5.79 -2.57 -5.69
C SER A 151 -4.32 -2.18 -5.80
N VAL A 152 -3.97 -0.97 -5.34
CA VAL A 152 -2.57 -0.50 -5.29
C VAL A 152 -1.75 -1.36 -4.32
N MET A 153 -2.30 -1.68 -3.15
CA MET A 153 -1.61 -2.55 -2.18
C MET A 153 -1.38 -3.96 -2.74
N ILE A 154 -2.36 -4.55 -3.42
CA ILE A 154 -2.23 -5.86 -4.07
C ILE A 154 -1.13 -5.80 -5.14
N PHE A 155 -1.12 -4.77 -5.98
CA PHE A 155 -0.10 -4.61 -7.00
C PHE A 155 1.31 -4.56 -6.39
N PHE A 156 1.52 -3.73 -5.37
CA PHE A 156 2.82 -3.64 -4.71
C PHE A 156 3.18 -4.92 -3.94
N ALA A 157 2.21 -5.59 -3.32
CA ALA A 157 2.44 -6.87 -2.66
C ALA A 157 2.99 -7.90 -3.65
N LEU A 158 2.33 -8.09 -4.79
CA LEU A 158 2.77 -9.01 -5.84
C LEU A 158 4.12 -8.62 -6.43
N PHE A 159 4.37 -7.33 -6.63
CA PHE A 159 5.64 -6.83 -7.16
C PHE A 159 6.81 -7.11 -6.21
N PHE A 160 6.68 -6.77 -4.94
CA PHE A 160 7.74 -7.00 -3.96
C PHE A 160 7.93 -8.48 -3.62
N ASP A 161 6.84 -9.27 -3.59
CA ASP A 161 6.92 -10.72 -3.42
C ASP A 161 7.68 -11.37 -4.58
N PHE A 162 7.38 -10.95 -5.81
CA PHE A 162 8.11 -11.40 -6.99
C PHE A 162 9.62 -11.08 -6.90
N LEU A 163 10.00 -9.86 -6.48
CA LEU A 163 11.42 -9.49 -6.28
C LEU A 163 12.06 -10.32 -5.17
N LEU A 164 11.35 -10.53 -4.06
CA LEU A 164 11.84 -11.33 -2.93
C LEU A 164 12.12 -12.77 -3.33
N VAL A 165 11.19 -13.39 -4.09
CA VAL A 165 11.39 -14.75 -4.64
C VAL A 165 12.67 -14.81 -5.49
N GLY A 166 12.92 -13.82 -6.33
CA GLY A 166 14.16 -13.73 -7.12
C GLY A 166 15.41 -13.67 -6.26
N ILE A 167 15.39 -12.84 -5.22
CA ILE A 167 16.51 -12.72 -4.26
C ILE A 167 16.78 -14.05 -3.56
N VAL A 168 15.72 -14.73 -3.08
CA VAL A 168 15.80 -16.02 -2.39
C VAL A 168 16.35 -17.10 -3.33
N LEU A 169 15.82 -17.21 -4.55
CA LEU A 169 16.32 -18.19 -5.54
C LEU A 169 17.80 -17.95 -5.85
N TYR A 170 18.20 -16.69 -6.01
CA TYR A 170 19.59 -16.32 -6.25
C TYR A 170 20.49 -16.68 -5.06
N ALA A 171 20.08 -16.33 -3.83
CA ALA A 171 20.81 -16.64 -2.60
C ALA A 171 21.02 -18.13 -2.41
N LEU A 172 19.98 -18.95 -2.69
CA LEU A 172 20.02 -20.41 -2.60
C LEU A 172 20.78 -21.10 -3.75
N GLY A 173 21.18 -20.34 -4.76
CA GLY A 173 21.90 -20.91 -5.90
C GLY A 173 21.07 -21.73 -6.86
N LYS A 174 19.78 -21.49 -6.90
CA LYS A 174 18.87 -22.17 -7.82
C LYS A 174 19.04 -21.64 -9.25
N ASP A 175 18.61 -22.44 -10.24
CA ASP A 175 18.58 -21.99 -11.63
C ASP A 175 17.63 -20.80 -11.80
N MET A 176 18.17 -19.72 -12.34
CA MET A 176 17.47 -18.45 -12.53
C MET A 176 16.89 -18.29 -13.94
N THR A 177 17.03 -19.27 -14.80
CA THR A 177 16.66 -19.17 -16.23
C THR A 177 15.18 -18.84 -16.38
N ARG A 178 14.30 -19.58 -15.72
CA ARG A 178 12.84 -19.35 -15.75
C ARG A 178 12.48 -18.02 -15.13
N TYR A 179 13.10 -17.68 -13.99
CA TYR A 179 12.85 -16.40 -13.31
C TYR A 179 13.24 -15.21 -14.20
N LYS A 180 14.41 -15.26 -14.87
CA LYS A 180 14.85 -14.20 -15.79
C LYS A 180 13.89 -14.05 -16.98
N GLN A 181 13.38 -15.14 -17.52
CA GLN A 181 12.35 -15.09 -18.57
C GLN A 181 11.06 -14.43 -18.08
N MET A 182 10.57 -14.82 -16.90
CA MET A 182 9.40 -14.18 -16.28
C MET A 182 9.65 -12.70 -15.97
N LEU A 183 10.83 -12.36 -15.43
CA LEU A 183 11.21 -10.96 -15.18
C LEU A 183 11.19 -10.14 -16.47
N GLY A 184 11.73 -10.69 -17.57
CA GLY A 184 11.67 -10.05 -18.87
C GLY A 184 10.24 -9.80 -19.32
N ILE A 185 9.34 -10.79 -19.20
CA ILE A 185 7.91 -10.62 -19.53
C ILE A 185 7.27 -9.55 -18.65
N VAL A 186 7.45 -9.61 -17.33
CA VAL A 186 6.85 -8.65 -16.37
C VAL A 186 7.35 -7.23 -16.66
N VAL A 187 8.66 -7.04 -16.83
CA VAL A 187 9.23 -5.70 -17.06
C VAL A 187 8.83 -5.18 -18.45
N PHE A 188 9.13 -5.91 -19.51
CA PHE A 188 8.99 -5.37 -20.88
C PHE A 188 7.56 -5.48 -21.44
N ARG A 189 6.77 -6.48 -21.03
CA ARG A 189 5.41 -6.66 -21.57
C ARG A 189 4.30 -6.13 -20.68
N ILE A 190 4.57 -5.91 -19.38
CA ILE A 190 3.56 -5.44 -18.43
C ILE A 190 3.96 -4.07 -17.88
N THR A 191 5.10 -3.98 -17.15
CA THR A 191 5.44 -2.77 -16.40
C THR A 191 5.70 -1.57 -17.31
N ILE A 192 6.50 -1.73 -18.36
CA ILE A 192 6.81 -0.61 -19.28
C ILE A 192 5.56 -0.14 -20.03
N PRO A 193 4.75 -1.00 -20.68
CA PRO A 193 3.52 -0.56 -21.32
C PRO A 193 2.52 0.09 -20.35
N MET A 194 2.37 -0.45 -19.14
CA MET A 194 1.52 0.15 -18.10
C MET A 194 2.02 1.53 -17.66
N ALA A 195 3.33 1.70 -17.52
CA ALA A 195 3.94 2.99 -17.18
C ALA A 195 3.72 4.02 -18.31
N ILE A 196 3.89 3.62 -19.57
CA ILE A 196 3.63 4.47 -20.73
C ILE A 196 2.15 4.87 -20.81
N LEU A 197 1.24 3.89 -20.65
CA LEU A 197 -0.20 4.17 -20.65
C LEU A 197 -0.62 5.06 -19.49
N GLY A 198 -0.07 4.83 -18.29
CA GLY A 198 -0.31 5.67 -17.12
C GLY A 198 0.17 7.11 -17.34
N PHE A 199 1.37 7.28 -17.91
CA PHE A 199 1.91 8.59 -18.23
C PHE A 199 1.08 9.31 -19.31
N ALA A 200 0.70 8.59 -20.38
CA ALA A 200 -0.19 9.12 -21.42
C ALA A 200 -1.56 9.55 -20.85
N ALA A 201 -2.14 8.74 -19.95
CA ALA A 201 -3.39 9.07 -19.28
C ALA A 201 -3.27 10.34 -18.43
N VAL A 202 -2.16 10.51 -17.70
CA VAL A 202 -1.89 11.73 -16.92
C VAL A 202 -1.77 12.94 -17.83
N LEU A 203 -1.05 12.83 -18.96
CA LEU A 203 -0.92 13.93 -19.94
C LEU A 203 -2.28 14.30 -20.55
N LEU A 204 -3.09 13.31 -20.94
CA LEU A 204 -4.43 13.55 -21.47
C LEU A 204 -5.34 14.23 -20.44
N PHE A 205 -5.26 13.80 -19.17
CA PHE A 205 -6.05 14.40 -18.11
C PHE A 205 -5.64 15.85 -17.83
N ALA A 206 -4.32 16.12 -17.83
CA ALA A 206 -3.78 17.46 -17.68
C ALA A 206 -4.10 18.38 -18.87
N ALA A 207 -4.17 17.83 -20.09
CA ALA A 207 -4.56 18.58 -21.28
C ALA A 207 -6.08 18.89 -21.33
N TYR A 208 -6.91 18.06 -20.70
CA TYR A 208 -8.36 18.24 -20.66
C TYR A 208 -8.80 19.24 -19.57
N ASP A 209 -8.02 19.38 -18.50
CA ASP A 209 -8.29 20.33 -17.42
C ASP A 209 -7.68 21.69 -17.74
N GLU A 210 -8.40 22.49 -18.54
CA GLU A 210 -7.95 23.79 -19.08
C GLU A 210 -7.58 24.82 -17.98
N SER A 211 -7.93 24.61 -16.72
CA SER A 211 -7.76 25.60 -15.67
C SER A 211 -6.36 25.65 -15.05
N ASP A 212 -5.54 24.59 -15.17
CA ASP A 212 -4.23 24.49 -14.49
C ASP A 212 -3.13 23.84 -15.35
N MET A 213 -3.08 24.13 -16.65
CA MET A 213 -2.00 23.62 -17.49
C MET A 213 -0.66 24.20 -17.06
N SER A 214 0.17 23.39 -16.39
CA SER A 214 1.57 23.74 -16.13
C SER A 214 2.33 23.97 -17.45
N LEU A 215 3.33 24.84 -17.40
CA LEU A 215 4.17 25.23 -18.55
C LEU A 215 4.73 24.02 -19.31
N LEU A 216 5.00 22.91 -18.61
CA LEU A 216 5.50 21.65 -19.15
C LEU A 216 4.50 20.97 -20.10
N VAL A 217 3.21 21.00 -19.82
CA VAL A 217 2.17 20.42 -20.68
C VAL A 217 2.00 21.27 -21.95
N LYS A 218 2.14 22.59 -21.84
CA LYS A 218 2.11 23.48 -23.01
C LYS A 218 3.27 23.25 -23.98
N ILE A 219 4.45 22.86 -23.47
CA ILE A 219 5.65 22.60 -24.29
C ILE A 219 5.54 21.24 -25.01
N VAL A 220 4.88 20.25 -24.43
CA VAL A 220 4.77 18.90 -25.01
C VAL A 220 3.62 18.78 -26.01
N CYS A 221 2.61 19.67 -25.93
CA CYS A 221 1.43 19.67 -26.83
C CYS A 221 1.55 20.65 -28.03
N ILE A 222 2.68 21.34 -28.20
CA ILE A 222 3.07 22.11 -29.38
C ILE A 222 4.03 21.25 -30.23
#